data_7ba82fee21e628409aef0da0550b059e
#
_entry.id   7ba82fee21e628409aef0da0550b059e
#
_cell.length_a   1.000
_cell.length_b   1.000
_cell.length_c   1.000
_cell.angle_alpha   90.00
_cell.angle_beta   90.00
_cell.angle_gamma   90.00
#
_symmetry.space_group_name_H-M   'P 1'
#
loop_
_entity.id
_entity.type
_entity.pdbx_description
1 polymer ?
#
loop_
_entity_poly.entity_id
_entity_poly.type
_entity_poly.pdbx_seq_one_letter_code
_entity_poly.pdbx_strand_id
1 'polypeptide(L)'
;MAEENEIEIEVEEVTMVELPEEELEFEDTEDGGAVVKMEKISVREASDHFANIVEEVSESVLKNSINDLMEKIERDKEARQKRDLQYEEGLRRTGLGDDAPGGATFQGANKVVHPMLVEACVDFSARFIKEIFPPTGPVKSKIIGEADKAKVGKAQRKTEFMNWQTTEQMVEFRSELEQLSTQLPLGGGQYMKFMWNARFMRPTSEFVPIDDIYLPFSATNFYTAERKTHVQY
;
A
#
# COMPACT_ATOMS: atom_id res chain seq x y z
N MET A 1 0.72 -13.72 -47.77
CA MET A 1 -0.28 -12.71 -47.45
C MET A 1 -0.56 -12.85 -45.97
N ALA A 2 0.04 -12.01 -45.20
CA ALA A 2 -0.19 -11.91 -43.74
C ALA A 2 -1.14 -10.72 -43.54
N GLU A 3 -2.28 -10.97 -42.93
CA GLU A 3 -3.25 -9.94 -42.57
C GLU A 3 -2.72 -9.24 -41.33
N GLU A 4 -2.43 -7.95 -41.44
CA GLU A 4 -2.19 -7.05 -40.33
C GLU A 4 -3.52 -6.77 -39.65
N ASN A 5 -3.69 -7.27 -38.41
CA ASN A 5 -4.78 -6.85 -37.56
C ASN A 5 -4.42 -5.50 -36.94
N GLU A 6 -4.97 -4.42 -37.45
CA GLU A 6 -5.00 -3.13 -36.79
C GLU A 6 -5.93 -3.24 -35.56
N ILE A 7 -5.36 -3.05 -34.38
CA ILE A 7 -6.12 -2.91 -33.14
C ILE A 7 -6.47 -1.42 -33.02
N GLU A 8 -7.70 -1.07 -33.33
CA GLU A 8 -8.27 0.25 -32.99
C GLU A 8 -8.45 0.31 -31.47
N ILE A 9 -7.68 1.20 -30.84
CA ILE A 9 -7.86 1.54 -29.45
C ILE A 9 -8.86 2.71 -29.42
N GLU A 10 -10.12 2.41 -29.06
CA GLU A 10 -11.07 3.46 -28.68
C GLU A 10 -10.57 4.15 -27.42
N VAL A 11 -10.17 5.39 -27.59
CA VAL A 11 -9.86 6.29 -26.46
C VAL A 11 -11.20 6.86 -25.99
N GLU A 12 -11.72 6.34 -24.86
CA GLU A 12 -12.86 6.95 -24.20
C GLU A 12 -12.53 8.41 -23.84
N GLU A 13 -13.43 9.32 -24.24
CA GLU A 13 -13.33 10.74 -23.98
C GLU A 13 -13.13 11.01 -22.48
N VAL A 14 -11.94 11.47 -22.15
CA VAL A 14 -11.68 12.11 -20.86
C VAL A 14 -12.54 13.36 -20.80
N THR A 15 -13.54 13.36 -19.93
CA THR A 15 -14.35 14.53 -19.63
C THR A 15 -13.40 15.67 -19.22
N MET A 16 -13.20 16.62 -20.13
CA MET A 16 -12.45 17.83 -19.84
C MET A 16 -13.18 18.60 -18.75
N VAL A 17 -12.54 18.75 -17.61
CA VAL A 17 -12.93 19.75 -16.63
C VAL A 17 -12.78 21.10 -17.37
N GLU A 18 -13.88 21.81 -17.57
CA GLU A 18 -13.84 23.18 -18.08
C GLU A 18 -13.01 24.02 -17.12
N LEU A 19 -11.76 24.25 -17.49
CA LEU A 19 -10.95 25.27 -16.87
C LEU A 19 -11.54 26.64 -17.24
N PRO A 20 -11.57 27.60 -16.31
CA PRO A 20 -12.01 28.95 -16.63
C PRO A 20 -11.17 29.48 -17.81
N GLU A 21 -11.85 30.14 -18.76
CA GLU A 21 -11.22 30.81 -19.93
C GLU A 21 -10.28 31.91 -19.44
N GLU A 22 -9.06 31.55 -19.05
CA GLU A 22 -8.00 32.52 -18.88
C GLU A 22 -7.26 32.67 -20.22
N GLU A 23 -7.13 33.89 -20.69
CA GLU A 23 -6.48 34.25 -21.94
C GLU A 23 -5.05 33.70 -21.95
N LEU A 24 -4.81 32.71 -22.82
CA LEU A 24 -3.47 32.19 -23.06
C LEU A 24 -2.65 33.20 -23.83
N GLU A 25 -1.69 33.84 -23.19
CA GLU A 25 -0.72 34.69 -23.88
C GLU A 25 0.29 33.82 -24.65
N PHE A 26 0.32 34.03 -25.97
CA PHE A 26 1.28 33.39 -26.87
C PHE A 26 2.39 34.37 -27.19
N GLU A 27 3.64 34.02 -26.93
CA GLU A 27 4.79 34.72 -27.46
C GLU A 27 5.39 33.93 -28.64
N ASP A 28 5.39 34.57 -29.82
CA ASP A 28 6.06 34.01 -30.99
C ASP A 28 7.57 34.08 -30.82
N THR A 29 8.26 32.96 -30.97
CA THR A 29 9.72 32.93 -30.99
C THR A 29 10.27 33.22 -32.40
N GLU A 30 11.43 33.85 -32.49
CA GLU A 30 12.08 34.23 -33.77
C GLU A 30 12.34 33.02 -34.70
N ASP A 31 12.32 31.81 -34.17
CA ASP A 31 12.46 30.53 -34.91
C ASP A 31 11.15 29.93 -35.41
N GLY A 32 10.03 30.66 -35.33
CA GLY A 32 8.71 30.22 -35.82
C GLY A 32 7.99 29.24 -34.91
N GLY A 33 8.41 29.11 -33.67
CA GLY A 33 7.71 28.39 -32.59
C GLY A 33 6.90 29.36 -31.72
N ALA A 34 5.79 28.88 -31.15
CA ALA A 34 5.02 29.62 -30.15
C ALA A 34 5.29 29.04 -28.75
N VAL A 35 5.68 29.89 -27.81
CA VAL A 35 5.78 29.49 -26.39
C VAL A 35 4.52 29.96 -25.70
N VAL A 36 3.77 29.00 -25.16
CA VAL A 36 2.62 29.30 -24.32
C VAL A 36 3.12 29.64 -22.92
N LYS A 37 2.99 30.92 -22.54
CA LYS A 37 3.15 31.27 -21.12
C LYS A 37 1.89 30.82 -20.37
N MET A 38 1.94 29.67 -19.80
CA MET A 38 1.01 29.37 -18.72
C MET A 38 1.42 30.27 -17.55
N GLU A 39 0.57 31.24 -17.17
CA GLU A 39 0.71 31.83 -15.85
C GLU A 39 0.83 30.67 -14.87
N LYS A 40 1.87 30.71 -14.06
CA LYS A 40 2.04 29.72 -13.00
C LYS A 40 0.75 29.76 -12.21
N ILE A 41 -0.12 28.74 -12.39
CA ILE A 41 -1.16 28.43 -11.42
C ILE A 41 -0.42 28.58 -10.11
N SER A 42 -0.82 29.53 -9.28
CA SER A 42 -0.08 29.93 -8.09
C SER A 42 0.23 28.66 -7.33
N VAL A 43 1.44 28.14 -7.53
CA VAL A 43 1.93 27.03 -6.72
C VAL A 43 1.82 27.60 -5.33
N ARG A 44 0.88 27.08 -4.53
CA ARG A 44 0.75 27.48 -3.13
C ARG A 44 2.15 27.62 -2.57
N GLU A 45 2.47 28.77 -2.00
CA GLU A 45 3.77 28.98 -1.39
C GLU A 45 4.04 27.80 -0.44
N ALA A 46 5.29 27.44 -0.22
CA ALA A 46 5.63 26.27 0.58
C ALA A 46 5.01 26.30 2.00
N SER A 47 4.69 27.51 2.51
CA SER A 47 3.90 27.72 3.72
C SER A 47 2.46 27.25 3.60
N ASP A 48 1.85 27.39 2.43
CA ASP A 48 0.45 27.02 2.17
C ASP A 48 0.26 25.52 1.97
N HIS A 49 1.35 24.82 1.62
CA HIS A 49 1.29 23.35 1.48
C HIS A 49 0.90 22.62 2.78
N PHE A 50 1.23 23.20 3.93
CA PHE A 50 0.87 22.68 5.25
C PHE A 50 -0.35 23.37 5.87
N ALA A 51 -0.98 24.31 5.16
CA ALA A 51 -2.20 24.95 5.62
C ALA A 51 -3.34 23.93 5.71
N ASN A 52 -4.15 24.08 6.75
CA ASN A 52 -5.30 23.22 6.95
C ASN A 52 -6.43 23.59 5.98
N ILE A 53 -6.57 22.82 4.89
CA ILE A 53 -7.59 23.05 3.86
C ILE A 53 -9.01 23.07 4.45
N VAL A 54 -9.24 22.38 5.57
CA VAL A 54 -10.55 22.33 6.24
C VAL A 54 -11.02 23.70 6.70
N GLU A 55 -10.09 24.62 7.00
CA GLU A 55 -10.42 26.00 7.43
C GLU A 55 -10.95 26.86 6.27
N GLU A 56 -10.61 26.52 5.03
CA GLU A 56 -11.04 27.22 3.82
C GLU A 56 -12.35 26.69 3.25
N VAL A 57 -12.77 25.47 3.65
CA VAL A 57 -13.98 24.78 3.14
C VAL A 57 -15.19 25.10 4.02
N SER A 58 -16.33 25.39 3.40
CA SER A 58 -17.56 25.61 4.15
C SER A 58 -18.00 24.36 4.91
N GLU A 59 -18.55 24.55 6.11
CA GLU A 59 -18.97 23.46 7.01
C GLU A 59 -20.00 22.50 6.35
N SER A 60 -20.85 23.01 5.48
CA SER A 60 -21.85 22.21 4.76
C SER A 60 -21.21 21.26 3.75
N VAL A 61 -20.20 21.74 2.99
CA VAL A 61 -19.46 20.93 2.02
C VAL A 61 -18.63 19.88 2.75
N LEU A 62 -18.01 20.26 3.87
CA LEU A 62 -17.22 19.33 4.68
C LEU A 62 -18.09 18.21 5.24
N LYS A 63 -19.27 18.51 5.82
CA LYS A 63 -20.22 17.51 6.32
C LYS A 63 -20.69 16.56 5.24
N ASN A 64 -21.03 17.07 4.05
CA ASN A 64 -21.48 16.23 2.94
C ASN A 64 -20.34 15.29 2.48
N SER A 65 -19.11 15.80 2.37
CA SER A 65 -17.95 15.00 1.97
C SER A 65 -17.61 13.91 3.00
N ILE A 66 -17.74 14.23 4.30
CA ILE A 66 -17.52 13.25 5.38
C ILE A 66 -18.60 12.16 5.34
N ASN A 67 -19.87 12.53 5.19
CA ASN A 67 -20.98 11.57 5.13
C ASN A 67 -20.84 10.64 3.92
N ASP A 68 -20.51 11.18 2.74
CA ASP A 68 -20.25 10.38 1.53
C ASP A 68 -19.07 9.43 1.72
N LEU A 69 -18.01 9.91 2.36
CA LEU A 69 -16.84 9.06 2.67
C LEU A 69 -17.21 7.93 3.64
N MET A 70 -17.95 8.24 4.69
CA MET A 70 -18.38 7.24 5.68
C MET A 70 -19.29 6.19 5.06
N GLU A 71 -20.27 6.60 4.22
CA GLU A 71 -21.12 5.66 3.48
C GLU A 71 -20.31 4.73 2.58
N LYS A 72 -19.31 5.26 1.88
CA LYS A 72 -18.42 4.46 1.03
C LYS A 72 -17.59 3.45 1.83
N ILE A 73 -17.10 3.86 3.00
CA ILE A 73 -16.33 2.97 3.90
C ILE A 73 -17.23 1.84 4.45
N GLU A 74 -18.46 2.17 4.87
CA GLU A 74 -19.40 1.15 5.33
C GLU A 74 -19.77 0.16 4.24
N ARG A 75 -20.02 0.61 3.02
CA ARG A 75 -20.26 -0.25 1.86
C ARG A 75 -19.08 -1.19 1.59
N ASP A 76 -17.84 -0.70 1.68
CA ASP A 76 -16.64 -1.51 1.51
C ASP A 76 -16.50 -2.55 2.63
N LYS A 77 -16.86 -2.17 3.86
CA LYS A 77 -16.86 -3.07 5.03
C LYS A 77 -17.89 -4.19 4.88
N GLU A 78 -19.12 -3.87 4.47
CA GLU A 78 -20.16 -4.85 4.22
C GLU A 78 -19.75 -5.84 3.11
N ALA A 79 -19.21 -5.32 2.00
CA ALA A 79 -18.74 -6.16 0.89
C ALA A 79 -17.65 -7.15 1.31
N ARG A 80 -16.83 -6.80 2.30
CA ARG A 80 -15.76 -7.65 2.83
C ARG A 80 -16.22 -8.66 3.89
N GLN A 81 -17.40 -8.50 4.47
CA GLN A 81 -17.88 -9.28 5.60
C GLN A 81 -17.71 -10.80 5.42
N LYS A 82 -17.99 -11.33 4.24
CA LYS A 82 -17.85 -12.76 3.96
C LYS A 82 -16.40 -13.25 4.12
N ARG A 83 -15.44 -12.46 3.67
CA ARG A 83 -14.01 -12.76 3.81
C ARG A 83 -13.60 -12.67 5.29
N ASP A 84 -14.08 -11.67 6.00
CA ASP A 84 -13.74 -11.45 7.42
C ASP A 84 -14.23 -12.60 8.29
N LEU A 85 -15.45 -13.11 8.06
CA LEU A 85 -15.96 -14.31 8.73
C LEU A 85 -15.11 -15.57 8.42
N GLN A 86 -14.60 -15.71 7.21
CA GLN A 86 -13.72 -16.82 6.87
C GLN A 86 -12.35 -16.71 7.57
N TYR A 87 -11.83 -15.49 7.69
CA TYR A 87 -10.58 -15.23 8.39
C TYR A 87 -10.72 -15.48 9.90
N GLU A 88 -11.80 -15.01 10.51
CA GLU A 88 -12.14 -15.28 11.93
C GLU A 88 -12.26 -16.77 12.21
N GLU A 89 -12.96 -17.51 11.35
CA GLU A 89 -13.03 -18.96 11.46
C GLU A 89 -11.65 -19.62 11.30
N GLY A 90 -10.80 -19.11 10.42
CA GLY A 90 -9.40 -19.52 10.28
C GLY A 90 -8.61 -19.30 11.57
N LEU A 91 -8.72 -18.12 12.18
CA LEU A 91 -8.09 -17.80 13.46
C LEU A 91 -8.58 -18.76 14.56
N ARG A 92 -9.89 -19.00 14.64
CA ARG A 92 -10.47 -19.92 15.59
C ARG A 92 -9.90 -21.35 15.44
N ARG A 93 -9.65 -21.79 14.20
CA ARG A 93 -9.07 -23.12 13.90
C ARG A 93 -7.57 -23.21 14.20
N THR A 94 -6.88 -22.12 14.47
CA THR A 94 -5.49 -22.18 14.95
C THR A 94 -5.39 -22.83 16.32
N GLY A 95 -6.46 -22.81 17.11
CA GLY A 95 -6.50 -23.39 18.44
C GLY A 95 -5.76 -22.60 19.51
N LEU A 96 -5.37 -21.35 19.19
CA LEU A 96 -4.64 -20.48 20.11
C LEU A 96 -5.53 -19.60 20.98
N GLY A 97 -6.83 -19.52 20.66
CA GLY A 97 -7.82 -18.74 21.43
C GLY A 97 -8.68 -19.61 22.33
N ASP A 98 -9.39 -18.96 23.26
CA ASP A 98 -10.33 -19.60 24.17
C ASP A 98 -11.52 -20.26 23.44
N ASP A 99 -11.86 -19.76 22.26
CA ASP A 99 -12.92 -20.24 21.37
C ASP A 99 -12.47 -21.33 20.39
N ALA A 100 -11.32 -21.95 20.63
CA ALA A 100 -10.82 -23.02 19.75
C ALA A 100 -11.87 -24.12 19.53
N PRO A 101 -12.06 -24.61 18.27
CA PRO A 101 -12.98 -25.66 17.97
C PRO A 101 -12.53 -26.93 18.68
N GLY A 102 -13.36 -27.50 19.52
CA GLY A 102 -13.02 -28.69 20.29
C GLY A 102 -13.76 -28.74 21.62
N GLY A 103 -14.93 -28.12 21.70
CA GLY A 103 -15.81 -28.26 22.84
C GLY A 103 -16.05 -29.75 23.14
N ALA A 104 -15.85 -30.13 24.40
CA ALA A 104 -16.15 -31.48 24.83
C ALA A 104 -17.62 -31.81 24.51
N THR A 105 -17.87 -32.81 23.69
CA THR A 105 -19.21 -33.28 23.35
C THR A 105 -19.86 -34.02 24.49
N PHE A 106 -19.05 -34.47 25.44
CA PHE A 106 -19.50 -35.16 26.67
C PHE A 106 -18.46 -34.95 27.78
N GLN A 107 -18.86 -35.21 29.03
CA GLN A 107 -17.98 -35.09 30.19
C GLN A 107 -16.83 -36.10 30.10
N GLY A 108 -15.57 -35.61 30.09
CA GLY A 108 -14.37 -36.45 29.93
C GLY A 108 -13.85 -36.54 28.49
N ALA A 109 -14.48 -35.87 27.52
CA ALA A 109 -13.96 -35.78 26.16
C ALA A 109 -12.65 -34.99 26.11
N ASN A 110 -11.73 -35.45 25.28
CA ASN A 110 -10.47 -34.77 25.05
C ASN A 110 -10.69 -33.50 24.21
N LYS A 111 -10.16 -32.36 24.66
CA LYS A 111 -10.24 -31.08 24.00
C LYS A 111 -8.96 -30.71 23.22
N VAL A 112 -8.07 -31.65 23.03
CA VAL A 112 -6.80 -31.39 22.33
C VAL A 112 -7.07 -31.11 20.85
N VAL A 113 -6.67 -29.94 20.40
CA VAL A 113 -6.66 -29.56 19.00
C VAL A 113 -5.24 -29.71 18.45
N HIS A 114 -5.10 -30.39 17.32
CA HIS A 114 -3.80 -30.50 16.65
C HIS A 114 -3.49 -29.19 15.92
N PRO A 115 -2.38 -28.48 16.22
CA PRO A 115 -2.11 -27.12 15.72
C PRO A 115 -1.52 -27.12 14.30
N MET A 116 -1.97 -27.98 13.40
CA MET A 116 -1.43 -28.10 12.03
C MET A 116 -1.43 -26.80 11.26
N LEU A 117 -2.46 -25.97 11.46
CA LEU A 117 -2.57 -24.68 10.77
C LEU A 117 -1.50 -23.70 11.26
N VAL A 118 -1.26 -23.68 12.57
CA VAL A 118 -0.20 -22.83 13.16
C VAL A 118 1.18 -23.30 12.71
N GLU A 119 1.42 -24.61 12.72
CA GLU A 119 2.69 -25.18 12.24
C GLU A 119 2.95 -24.77 10.79
N ALA A 120 1.94 -24.85 9.92
CA ALA A 120 2.08 -24.42 8.53
C ALA A 120 2.38 -22.92 8.40
N CYS A 121 1.75 -22.07 9.21
CA CYS A 121 2.02 -20.63 9.21
C CYS A 121 3.44 -20.31 9.69
N VAL A 122 3.90 -20.97 10.73
CA VAL A 122 5.26 -20.79 11.28
C VAL A 122 6.31 -21.28 10.28
N ASP A 123 6.11 -22.45 9.67
CA ASP A 123 7.01 -22.98 8.64
C ASP A 123 7.09 -22.05 7.43
N PHE A 124 5.96 -21.50 6.99
CA PHE A 124 5.94 -20.51 5.92
C PHE A 124 6.74 -19.27 6.30
N SER A 125 6.48 -18.71 7.49
CA SER A 125 7.18 -17.53 8.00
C SER A 125 8.69 -17.77 8.07
N ALA A 126 9.13 -18.89 8.61
CA ALA A 126 10.55 -19.22 8.74
C ALA A 126 11.26 -19.27 7.37
N ARG A 127 10.61 -19.86 6.36
CA ARG A 127 11.15 -19.91 4.99
C ARG A 127 11.15 -18.54 4.35
N PHE A 128 10.06 -17.79 4.48
CA PHE A 128 9.90 -16.45 3.94
C PHE A 128 10.97 -15.48 4.47
N ILE A 129 11.18 -15.45 5.78
CA ILE A 129 12.20 -14.59 6.41
C ILE A 129 13.61 -14.98 5.95
N LYS A 130 13.90 -16.28 5.85
CA LYS A 130 15.20 -16.75 5.35
C LYS A 130 15.49 -16.30 3.92
N GLU A 131 14.47 -16.27 3.06
CA GLU A 131 14.62 -15.81 1.67
C GLU A 131 14.79 -14.29 1.57
N ILE A 132 14.09 -13.51 2.41
CA ILE A 132 14.13 -12.05 2.39
C ILE A 132 15.40 -11.51 3.05
N PHE A 133 15.87 -12.15 4.13
CA PHE A 133 17.07 -11.77 4.85
C PHE A 133 18.23 -12.77 4.64
N PRO A 134 18.77 -12.86 3.41
CA PRO A 134 19.99 -13.64 3.20
C PRO A 134 21.17 -12.97 3.92
N PRO A 135 22.26 -13.71 4.20
CA PRO A 135 23.47 -13.16 4.85
C PRO A 135 24.09 -11.96 4.12
N THR A 136 23.80 -11.82 2.83
CA THR A 136 24.28 -10.70 1.99
C THR A 136 23.44 -9.44 2.10
N GLY A 137 22.38 -9.46 2.89
CA GLY A 137 21.41 -8.38 3.07
C GLY A 137 20.17 -8.49 2.16
N PRO A 138 19.04 -7.86 2.56
CA PRO A 138 17.77 -7.98 1.86
C PRO A 138 17.71 -7.22 0.53
N VAL A 139 18.61 -6.26 0.30
CA VAL A 139 18.54 -5.38 -0.88
C VAL A 139 19.67 -5.68 -1.85
N LYS A 140 19.32 -5.80 -3.14
CA LYS A 140 20.27 -5.91 -4.25
C LYS A 140 19.93 -4.87 -5.31
N SER A 141 20.92 -4.12 -5.78
CA SER A 141 20.74 -3.15 -6.87
C SER A 141 21.03 -3.81 -8.21
N LYS A 142 20.16 -3.58 -9.21
CA LYS A 142 20.35 -4.00 -10.60
C LYS A 142 20.58 -2.78 -11.47
N ILE A 143 21.59 -2.84 -12.33
CA ILE A 143 21.82 -1.80 -13.34
C ILE A 143 20.95 -2.10 -14.55
N ILE A 144 20.19 -1.10 -14.99
CA ILE A 144 19.38 -1.15 -16.21
C ILE A 144 20.14 -0.41 -17.31
N GLY A 145 20.28 -1.06 -18.48
CA GLY A 145 21.06 -0.57 -19.61
C GLY A 145 22.54 -0.94 -19.51
N GLU A 146 23.40 -0.20 -20.24
CA GLU A 146 24.84 -0.47 -20.29
C GLU A 146 25.50 -0.23 -18.93
N ALA A 147 26.29 -1.23 -18.49
CA ALA A 147 27.04 -1.18 -17.26
C ALA A 147 28.36 -0.43 -17.49
N ASP A 148 28.49 0.76 -16.95
CA ASP A 148 29.74 1.50 -16.85
C ASP A 148 30.33 1.36 -15.44
N LYS A 149 31.67 1.49 -15.33
CA LYS A 149 32.39 1.39 -14.06
C LYS A 149 31.84 2.34 -12.98
N ALA A 150 31.47 3.55 -13.38
CA ALA A 150 30.86 4.53 -12.48
C ALA A 150 29.48 4.06 -11.97
N LYS A 151 28.65 3.49 -12.85
CA LYS A 151 27.33 2.93 -12.49
C LYS A 151 27.44 1.72 -11.56
N VAL A 152 28.43 0.86 -11.78
CA VAL A 152 28.70 -0.29 -10.91
C VAL A 152 29.04 0.17 -9.50
N GLY A 153 29.98 1.12 -9.35
CA GLY A 153 30.34 1.67 -8.06
C GLY A 153 29.16 2.40 -7.36
N LYS A 154 28.29 3.08 -8.11
CA LYS A 154 27.07 3.70 -7.57
C LYS A 154 26.06 2.64 -7.09
N ALA A 155 25.86 1.58 -7.86
CA ALA A 155 24.98 0.48 -7.50
C ALA A 155 25.43 -0.23 -6.22
N GLN A 156 26.72 -0.45 -6.06
CA GLN A 156 27.29 -1.06 -4.86
C GLN A 156 27.05 -0.19 -3.63
N ARG A 157 27.42 1.09 -3.67
CA ARG A 157 27.16 2.03 -2.54
C ARG A 157 25.68 2.11 -2.20
N LYS A 158 24.80 2.09 -3.21
CA LYS A 158 23.35 2.08 -2.99
C LYS A 158 22.89 0.81 -2.27
N THR A 159 23.42 -0.35 -2.68
CA THR A 159 23.10 -1.63 -2.01
C THR A 159 23.57 -1.63 -0.56
N GLU A 160 24.79 -1.19 -0.29
CA GLU A 160 25.35 -1.11 1.06
C GLU A 160 24.53 -0.16 1.94
N PHE A 161 24.23 1.03 1.44
CA PHE A 161 23.41 2.01 2.18
C PHE A 161 21.99 1.49 2.48
N MET A 162 21.31 0.90 1.50
CA MET A 162 19.96 0.40 1.70
C MET A 162 19.94 -0.83 2.62
N ASN A 163 20.95 -1.69 2.57
CA ASN A 163 21.07 -2.78 3.52
C ASN A 163 21.29 -2.26 4.95
N TRP A 164 22.19 -1.32 5.14
CA TRP A 164 22.38 -0.66 6.44
C TRP A 164 21.06 0.00 6.94
N GLN A 165 20.33 0.67 6.03
CA GLN A 165 19.07 1.31 6.40
C GLN A 165 18.02 0.30 6.87
N THR A 166 17.88 -0.82 6.20
CA THR A 166 16.86 -1.84 6.51
C THR A 166 17.25 -2.76 7.67
N THR A 167 18.55 -2.92 7.96
CA THR A 167 19.00 -3.84 9.03
C THR A 167 19.38 -3.12 10.32
N GLU A 168 19.91 -1.89 10.22
CA GLU A 168 20.47 -1.17 11.36
C GLU A 168 19.65 0.09 11.71
N GLN A 169 19.27 0.87 10.70
CA GLN A 169 18.53 2.11 10.94
C GLN A 169 17.07 1.85 11.29
N MET A 170 16.41 0.93 10.56
CA MET A 170 15.03 0.53 10.79
C MET A 170 14.99 -0.73 11.67
N VAL A 171 15.23 -0.56 12.97
CA VAL A 171 15.35 -1.66 13.94
C VAL A 171 14.12 -2.56 13.98
N GLU A 172 12.93 -1.97 13.76
CA GLU A 172 11.64 -2.64 13.76
C GLU A 172 11.37 -3.46 12.48
N PHE A 173 12.04 -3.16 11.37
CA PHE A 173 11.69 -3.72 10.05
C PHE A 173 11.62 -5.24 10.03
N ARG A 174 12.54 -5.91 10.69
CA ARG A 174 12.56 -7.38 10.73
C ARG A 174 11.39 -7.93 11.55
N SER A 175 11.12 -7.38 12.73
CA SER A 175 10.04 -7.84 13.60
C SER A 175 8.66 -7.62 12.96
N GLU A 176 8.46 -6.47 12.33
CA GLU A 176 7.23 -6.15 11.61
C GLU A 176 7.03 -7.09 10.40
N LEU A 177 8.12 -7.44 9.70
CA LEU A 177 8.05 -8.38 8.59
C LEU A 177 7.81 -9.83 9.07
N GLU A 178 8.31 -10.21 10.24
CA GLU A 178 8.01 -11.51 10.86
C GLU A 178 6.52 -11.62 11.22
N GLN A 179 5.93 -10.58 11.78
CA GLN A 179 4.47 -10.52 12.03
C GLN A 179 3.67 -10.64 10.72
N LEU A 180 4.04 -9.86 9.71
CA LEU A 180 3.42 -9.92 8.39
C LEU A 180 3.49 -11.34 7.82
N SER A 181 4.67 -11.97 7.84
CA SER A 181 4.88 -13.29 7.23
C SER A 181 4.13 -14.41 7.96
N THR A 182 3.90 -14.27 9.26
CA THR A 182 3.15 -15.23 10.06
C THR A 182 1.65 -15.14 9.77
N GLN A 183 1.13 -13.94 9.55
CA GLN A 183 -0.29 -13.74 9.29
C GLN A 183 -0.66 -13.87 7.80
N LEU A 184 0.31 -13.76 6.89
CA LEU A 184 0.08 -13.80 5.45
C LEU A 184 -0.60 -15.08 4.96
N PRO A 185 -0.22 -16.31 5.39
CA PRO A 185 -0.84 -17.53 4.93
C PRO A 185 -2.31 -17.64 5.34
N LEU A 186 -2.67 -17.08 6.48
CA LEU A 186 -4.02 -17.13 7.01
C LEU A 186 -4.90 -16.01 6.44
N GLY A 187 -4.38 -14.78 6.41
CA GLY A 187 -5.11 -13.59 5.98
C GLY A 187 -5.14 -13.37 4.47
N GLY A 188 -4.23 -13.99 3.73
CA GLY A 188 -4.09 -13.86 2.27
C GLY A 188 -3.36 -12.61 1.83
N GLY A 189 -3.81 -11.42 2.21
CA GLY A 189 -3.14 -10.14 1.95
C GLY A 189 -2.73 -9.49 3.26
N GLN A 190 -1.53 -8.92 3.30
CA GLN A 190 -1.04 -8.15 4.45
C GLN A 190 -0.26 -6.95 3.95
N TYR A 191 -0.18 -5.91 4.74
CA TYR A 191 0.40 -4.65 4.32
C TYR A 191 1.54 -4.21 5.25
N MET A 192 2.47 -3.49 4.69
CA MET A 192 3.52 -2.82 5.45
C MET A 192 3.52 -1.34 5.08
N LYS A 193 3.43 -0.49 6.08
CA LYS A 193 3.44 0.95 5.95
C LYS A 193 4.85 1.47 6.22
N PHE A 194 5.40 2.21 5.28
CA PHE A 194 6.66 2.90 5.43
C PHE A 194 6.40 4.39 5.57
N MET A 195 6.98 5.00 6.60
CA MET A 195 6.82 6.43 6.84
C MET A 195 8.10 7.03 7.39
N TRP A 196 8.24 8.35 7.21
CA TRP A 196 9.29 9.11 7.89
C TRP A 196 8.81 9.49 9.28
N ASN A 197 9.56 9.09 10.29
CA ASN A 197 9.25 9.46 11.66
C ASN A 197 10.08 10.69 12.05
N ALA A 198 9.41 11.84 12.18
CA ALA A 198 10.07 13.11 12.51
C ALA A 198 10.66 13.13 13.91
N ARG A 199 10.10 12.36 14.84
CA ARG A 199 10.61 12.27 16.24
C ARG A 199 11.95 11.54 16.30
N PHE A 200 12.09 10.47 15.49
CA PHE A 200 13.32 9.68 15.45
C PHE A 200 14.26 10.08 14.32
N MET A 201 13.82 11.01 13.45
CA MET A 201 14.58 11.49 12.29
C MET A 201 15.07 10.34 11.40
N ARG A 202 14.24 9.30 11.21
CA ARG A 202 14.54 8.11 10.42
C ARG A 202 13.28 7.52 9.78
N PRO A 203 13.42 6.75 8.70
CA PRO A 203 12.31 5.95 8.20
C PRO A 203 11.95 4.87 9.21
N THR A 204 10.67 4.56 9.30
CA THR A 204 10.10 3.50 10.13
C THR A 204 9.18 2.64 9.28
N SER A 205 9.04 1.38 9.65
CA SER A 205 8.08 0.45 9.08
C SER A 205 7.12 -0.02 10.15
N GLU A 206 5.88 -0.23 9.75
CA GLU A 206 4.81 -0.69 10.61
C GLU A 206 4.02 -1.76 9.85
N PHE A 207 3.79 -2.88 10.49
CA PHE A 207 2.89 -3.91 9.98
C PHE A 207 1.44 -3.43 10.13
N VAL A 208 0.67 -3.53 9.05
CA VAL A 208 -0.75 -3.19 9.04
C VAL A 208 -1.53 -4.43 8.63
N PRO A 209 -2.30 -5.00 9.56
CA PRO A 209 -3.12 -6.16 9.26
C PRO A 209 -4.20 -5.81 8.22
N ILE A 210 -4.58 -6.80 7.44
CA ILE A 210 -5.60 -6.61 6.41
C ILE A 210 -6.93 -6.13 6.99
N ASP A 211 -7.19 -6.40 8.27
CA ASP A 211 -8.42 -6.00 8.94
C ASP A 211 -8.57 -4.50 9.08
N ASP A 212 -7.45 -3.77 9.14
CA ASP A 212 -7.41 -2.32 9.28
C ASP A 212 -7.40 -1.58 7.92
N ILE A 213 -7.32 -2.31 6.79
CA ILE A 213 -7.33 -1.70 5.46
C ILE A 213 -8.59 -2.07 4.70
N TYR A 214 -9.33 -1.06 4.28
CA TYR A 214 -10.51 -1.20 3.44
C TYR A 214 -10.24 -0.68 2.04
N LEU A 215 -10.59 -1.49 1.04
CA LEU A 215 -10.51 -1.17 -0.37
C LEU A 215 -11.91 -1.24 -0.99
N PRO A 216 -12.21 -0.43 -2.01
CA PRO A 216 -13.45 -0.55 -2.76
C PRO A 216 -13.62 -1.96 -3.32
N PHE A 217 -14.83 -2.50 -3.25
CA PHE A 217 -15.13 -3.84 -3.76
C PHE A 217 -14.83 -3.99 -5.27
N SER A 218 -14.95 -2.89 -6.01
CA SER A 218 -14.64 -2.82 -7.45
C SER A 218 -13.15 -2.85 -7.77
N ALA A 219 -12.26 -2.68 -6.77
CA ALA A 219 -10.83 -2.60 -7.01
C ALA A 219 -10.25 -3.96 -7.39
N THR A 220 -9.63 -4.04 -8.57
CA THR A 220 -8.95 -5.25 -9.05
C THR A 220 -7.56 -5.43 -8.44
N ASN A 221 -6.91 -4.33 -8.06
CA ASN A 221 -5.62 -4.35 -7.38
C ASN A 221 -5.44 -3.12 -6.48
N PHE A 222 -4.45 -3.21 -5.58
CA PHE A 222 -4.17 -2.15 -4.62
C PHE A 222 -3.75 -0.82 -5.26
N TYR A 223 -3.05 -0.85 -6.39
CA TYR A 223 -2.51 0.37 -7.02
C TYR A 223 -3.59 1.18 -7.73
N THR A 224 -4.52 0.50 -8.39
CA THR A 224 -5.62 1.12 -9.15
C THR A 224 -6.86 1.39 -8.30
N ALA A 225 -6.84 1.01 -7.02
CA ALA A 225 -7.94 1.29 -6.12
C ALA A 225 -8.13 2.80 -5.96
N GLU A 226 -9.36 3.26 -6.22
CA GLU A 226 -9.77 4.67 -6.10
C GLU A 226 -9.53 5.21 -4.68
N ARG A 227 -9.79 4.37 -3.69
CA ARG A 227 -9.65 4.70 -2.28
C ARG A 227 -8.92 3.59 -1.53
N LYS A 228 -8.09 3.99 -0.58
CA LYS A 228 -7.37 3.10 0.33
C LYS A 228 -7.56 3.65 1.74
N THR A 229 -8.42 3.02 2.50
CA THR A 229 -8.75 3.48 3.86
C THR A 229 -7.98 2.63 4.86
N HIS A 230 -7.16 3.27 5.69
CA HIS A 230 -6.48 2.68 6.83
C HIS A 230 -7.13 3.19 8.11
N VAL A 231 -7.70 2.31 8.89
CA VAL A 231 -8.29 2.62 10.19
C VAL A 231 -7.22 2.45 11.27
N GLN A 232 -7.02 3.48 12.07
CA GLN A 232 -6.12 3.47 13.22
C GLN A 232 -6.93 3.72 14.49
N TYR A 233 -6.70 2.92 15.53
CA TYR A 233 -7.37 3.00 16.81
C TYR A 233 -6.53 3.75 17.85
#